data_da75d80282438cddc40e6c5664b68635
#
_entry.id   da75d80282438cddc40e6c5664b68635
#
_cell.length_a   1.000
_cell.length_b   1.000
_cell.length_c   1.000
_cell.angle_alpha   90.00
_cell.angle_beta   90.00
_cell.angle_gamma   90.00
#
_symmetry.space_group_name_H-M   'P 1'
#
loop_
_entity.id
_entity.type
_entity.pdbx_description
1 polymer ?
#
loop_
_entity_poly.entity_id
_entity_poly.type
_entity_poly.pdbx_seq_one_letter_code
_entity_poly.pdbx_strand_id
1 'polypeptide(L)'
;MPPEIEAVFASPVGALLIFILRIVDVSCDTMRVLFAVRGKRLVAGVLGFFQALIWIFAVASAIKYLDSWPHILGYAGGYATGTMVGITIERALAYGLTTVRITSRHGGVEIAEALRERGYGVTELAGFGREGRVEIVNSVVQRAHMDEVMEIVDRYDPTAFVTAEEPKIMRGGSFAPRGWPTRPDWMRWAGGRRQRV
;
A
#
# COMPACT_ATOMS: atom_id res chain seq x y z
N MET A 1 35.06 -11.65 9.62
CA MET A 1 34.99 -10.26 9.14
C MET A 1 36.41 -9.67 9.20
N PRO A 2 36.78 -8.74 8.31
CA PRO A 2 38.04 -7.99 8.47
C PRO A 2 38.05 -7.26 9.81
N PRO A 3 39.23 -7.17 10.50
CA PRO A 3 39.33 -6.59 11.84
C PRO A 3 38.87 -5.12 11.92
N GLU A 4 39.02 -4.39 10.85
CA GLU A 4 38.56 -3.00 10.75
C GLU A 4 37.01 -2.89 10.84
N ILE A 5 36.29 -3.81 10.22
CA ILE A 5 34.83 -3.85 10.28
C ILE A 5 34.35 -4.27 11.67
N GLU A 6 35.05 -5.20 12.32
CA GLU A 6 34.74 -5.59 13.70
C GLU A 6 34.90 -4.43 14.69
N ALA A 7 35.95 -3.61 14.53
CA ALA A 7 36.16 -2.42 15.36
C ALA A 7 35.03 -1.38 15.22
N VAL A 8 34.50 -1.19 14.01
CA VAL A 8 33.36 -0.30 13.77
C VAL A 8 32.10 -0.81 14.45
N PHE A 9 31.82 -2.11 14.32
CA PHE A 9 30.62 -2.70 14.92
C PHE A 9 30.71 -2.80 16.47
N ALA A 10 31.90 -2.84 17.06
CA ALA A 10 32.11 -2.81 18.51
C ALA A 10 31.90 -1.43 19.14
N SER A 11 31.89 -0.38 18.33
CA SER A 11 31.73 1.00 18.76
C SER A 11 30.25 1.40 18.89
N PRO A 12 29.92 2.54 19.55
CA PRO A 12 28.54 3.08 19.54
C PRO A 12 28.00 3.35 18.12
N VAL A 13 28.87 3.56 17.15
CA VAL A 13 28.51 3.69 15.73
C VAL A 13 27.96 2.36 15.19
N GLY A 14 28.44 1.22 15.71
CA GLY A 14 27.94 -0.10 15.36
C GLY A 14 26.47 -0.30 15.74
N ALA A 15 26.05 0.21 16.91
CA ALA A 15 24.65 0.17 17.33
C ALA A 15 23.75 0.96 16.36
N LEU A 16 24.19 2.12 15.88
CA LEU A 16 23.49 2.92 14.88
C LEU A 16 23.44 2.20 13.53
N LEU A 17 24.51 1.54 13.15
CA LEU A 17 24.57 0.77 11.91
C LEU A 17 23.60 -0.42 11.94
N ILE A 18 23.55 -1.14 13.05
CA ILE A 18 22.57 -2.22 13.28
C ILE A 18 21.14 -1.67 13.23
N PHE A 19 20.88 -0.53 13.83
CA PHE A 19 19.58 0.14 13.78
C PHE A 19 19.16 0.43 12.34
N ILE A 20 20.05 1.04 11.53
CA ILE A 20 19.76 1.37 10.12
C ILE A 20 19.54 0.10 9.29
N LEU A 21 20.40 -0.91 9.44
CA LEU A 21 20.27 -2.19 8.74
C LEU A 21 18.94 -2.86 9.08
N ARG A 22 18.51 -2.80 10.34
CA ARG A 22 17.20 -3.35 10.76
C ARG A 22 16.03 -2.57 10.18
N ILE A 23 16.11 -1.25 10.05
CA ILE A 23 15.07 -0.47 9.38
C ILE A 23 14.89 -0.96 7.94
N VAL A 24 15.98 -1.10 7.20
CA VAL A 24 15.94 -1.55 5.79
C VAL A 24 15.40 -2.97 5.69
N ASP A 25 15.94 -3.89 6.49
CA ASP A 25 15.53 -5.31 6.53
C ASP A 25 14.02 -5.44 6.80
N VAL A 26 13.53 -4.83 7.88
CA VAL A 26 12.12 -4.95 8.31
C VAL A 26 11.18 -4.19 7.37
N SER A 27 11.62 -3.08 6.80
CA SER A 27 10.83 -2.38 5.77
C SER A 27 10.66 -3.26 4.53
N CYS A 28 11.72 -3.94 4.07
CA CYS A 28 11.65 -4.90 2.97
C CYS A 28 10.74 -6.08 3.30
N ASP A 29 10.81 -6.62 4.53
CA ASP A 29 9.95 -7.72 4.97
C ASP A 29 8.47 -7.30 5.00
N THR A 30 8.17 -6.14 5.57
CA THR A 30 6.82 -5.58 5.60
C THR A 30 6.25 -5.44 4.18
N MET A 31 7.02 -4.87 3.26
CA MET A 31 6.64 -4.73 1.86
C MET A 31 6.44 -6.09 1.18
N ARG A 32 7.32 -7.06 1.43
CA ARG A 32 7.22 -8.41 0.90
C ARG A 32 5.91 -9.08 1.30
N VAL A 33 5.55 -9.00 2.58
CA VAL A 33 4.28 -9.58 3.10
C VAL A 33 3.08 -8.92 2.43
N LEU A 34 3.06 -7.59 2.33
CA LEU A 34 1.98 -6.85 1.69
C LEU A 34 1.81 -7.21 0.21
N PHE A 35 2.90 -7.34 -0.55
CA PHE A 35 2.86 -7.78 -1.95
C PHE A 35 2.46 -9.27 -2.08
N ALA A 36 2.86 -10.12 -1.14
CA ALA A 36 2.47 -11.53 -1.12
C ALA A 36 0.95 -11.69 -0.94
N VAL A 37 0.35 -10.98 0.02
CA VAL A 37 -1.11 -10.98 0.26
C VAL A 37 -1.86 -10.46 -0.97
N ARG A 38 -1.31 -9.50 -1.70
CA ARG A 38 -1.86 -8.98 -2.95
C ARG A 38 -1.61 -9.88 -4.17
N GLY A 39 -1.02 -11.05 -4.00
CA GLY A 39 -0.76 -12.03 -5.07
C GLY A 39 0.36 -11.64 -6.04
N LYS A 40 1.21 -10.66 -5.69
CA LYS A 40 2.34 -10.21 -6.51
C LYS A 40 3.59 -11.07 -6.28
N ARG A 41 3.52 -12.33 -6.68
CA ARG A 41 4.51 -13.39 -6.37
C ARG A 41 5.95 -13.01 -6.73
N LEU A 42 6.20 -12.44 -7.91
CA LEU A 42 7.54 -12.06 -8.35
C LEU A 42 8.14 -10.95 -7.50
N VAL A 43 7.37 -9.89 -7.24
CA VAL A 43 7.82 -8.76 -6.40
C VAL A 43 8.11 -9.24 -4.98
N ALA A 44 7.21 -10.04 -4.39
CA ALA A 44 7.41 -10.62 -3.08
C ALA A 44 8.65 -11.52 -3.03
N GLY A 45 8.91 -12.33 -4.08
CA GLY A 45 10.09 -13.18 -4.17
C GLY A 45 11.40 -12.38 -4.23
N VAL A 46 11.46 -11.36 -5.06
CA VAL A 46 12.65 -10.48 -5.18
C VAL A 46 12.93 -9.75 -3.87
N LEU A 47 11.90 -9.17 -3.25
CA LEU A 47 12.04 -8.52 -1.93
C LEU A 47 12.51 -9.52 -0.87
N GLY A 48 11.96 -10.75 -0.87
CA GLY A 48 12.36 -11.80 0.05
C GLY A 48 13.82 -12.22 -0.09
N PHE A 49 14.35 -12.25 -1.32
CA PHE A 49 15.76 -12.55 -1.55
C PHE A 49 16.67 -11.48 -0.95
N PHE A 50 16.40 -10.20 -1.23
CA PHE A 50 17.21 -9.11 -0.68
C PHE A 50 17.06 -9.00 0.85
N GLN A 51 15.85 -9.16 1.36
CA GLN A 51 15.59 -9.17 2.79
C GLN A 51 16.38 -10.26 3.50
N ALA A 52 16.42 -11.48 2.96
CA ALA A 52 17.17 -12.58 3.55
C ALA A 52 18.69 -12.30 3.60
N LEU A 53 19.25 -11.67 2.56
CA LEU A 53 20.65 -11.26 2.55
C LEU A 53 20.93 -10.22 3.64
N ILE A 54 20.12 -9.17 3.74
CA ILE A 54 20.29 -8.10 4.75
C ILE A 54 20.13 -8.69 6.15
N TRP A 55 19.14 -9.56 6.34
CA TRP A 55 18.87 -10.21 7.62
C TRP A 55 20.05 -11.02 8.15
N ILE A 56 20.70 -11.82 7.30
CA ILE A 56 21.88 -12.60 7.70
C ILE A 56 22.99 -11.68 8.26
N PHE A 57 23.25 -10.55 7.58
CA PHE A 57 24.26 -9.59 8.06
C PHE A 57 23.83 -8.91 9.37
N ALA A 58 22.57 -8.51 9.48
CA ALA A 58 22.04 -7.86 10.68
C ALA A 58 22.09 -8.78 11.90
N VAL A 59 21.67 -10.05 11.75
CA VAL A 59 21.65 -11.02 12.82
C VAL A 59 23.07 -11.44 13.22
N ALA A 60 23.95 -11.73 12.24
CA ALA A 60 25.34 -12.08 12.52
C ALA A 60 26.07 -10.99 13.32
N SER A 61 25.78 -9.72 13.02
CA SER A 61 26.34 -8.58 13.75
C SER A 61 25.70 -8.44 15.14
N ALA A 62 24.38 -8.60 15.26
CA ALA A 62 23.69 -8.48 16.54
C ALA A 62 24.13 -9.54 17.56
N ILE A 63 24.27 -10.82 17.14
CA ILE A 63 24.67 -11.93 18.04
C ILE A 63 26.03 -11.69 18.68
N LYS A 64 26.97 -11.08 17.97
CA LYS A 64 28.32 -10.80 18.49
C LYS A 64 28.33 -9.76 19.63
N TYR A 65 27.30 -8.91 19.73
CA TYR A 65 27.27 -7.78 20.66
C TYR A 65 26.05 -7.78 21.57
N LEU A 66 25.51 -8.99 21.87
CA LEU A 66 24.33 -9.19 22.77
C LEU A 66 24.57 -8.70 24.19
N ASP A 67 25.84 -8.59 24.62
CA ASP A 67 26.20 -8.10 25.95
C ASP A 67 26.13 -6.56 26.07
N SER A 68 25.85 -5.87 24.99
CA SER A 68 25.83 -4.41 24.92
C SER A 68 24.41 -3.86 24.77
N TRP A 69 23.89 -3.20 25.80
CA TRP A 69 22.58 -2.56 25.79
C TRP A 69 22.31 -1.62 24.59
N PRO A 70 23.27 -0.77 24.15
CA PRO A 70 23.06 0.07 22.96
C PRO A 70 22.76 -0.74 21.69
N HIS A 71 23.41 -1.90 21.50
CA HIS A 71 23.19 -2.75 20.32
C HIS A 71 21.84 -3.45 20.37
N ILE A 72 21.42 -3.90 21.57
CA ILE A 72 20.08 -4.49 21.77
C ILE A 72 18.99 -3.47 21.49
N LEU A 73 19.13 -2.24 22.02
CA LEU A 73 18.19 -1.16 21.78
C LEU A 73 18.20 -0.71 20.32
N GLY A 74 19.38 -0.66 19.68
CA GLY A 74 19.51 -0.39 18.25
C GLY A 74 18.77 -1.43 17.40
N TYR A 75 18.92 -2.70 17.70
CA TYR A 75 18.24 -3.79 17.00
C TYR A 75 16.71 -3.73 17.18
N ALA A 76 16.23 -3.62 18.43
CA ALA A 76 14.80 -3.56 18.72
C ALA A 76 14.14 -2.28 18.19
N GLY A 77 14.78 -1.12 18.37
CA GLY A 77 14.32 0.15 17.84
C GLY A 77 14.29 0.19 16.31
N GLY A 78 15.31 -0.39 15.68
CA GLY A 78 15.36 -0.55 14.21
C GLY A 78 14.22 -1.42 13.69
N TYR A 79 13.85 -2.48 14.40
CA TYR A 79 12.69 -3.32 14.07
C TYR A 79 11.38 -2.51 14.11
N ALA A 80 11.13 -1.82 15.22
CA ALA A 80 9.92 -1.03 15.39
C ALA A 80 9.81 0.09 14.33
N THR A 81 10.89 0.85 14.15
CA THR A 81 10.95 1.94 13.15
C THR A 81 10.82 1.39 11.73
N GLY A 82 11.48 0.28 11.40
CA GLY A 82 11.42 -0.36 10.11
C GLY A 82 10.00 -0.83 9.74
N THR A 83 9.24 -1.34 10.71
CA THR A 83 7.82 -1.68 10.50
C THR A 83 7.00 -0.43 10.16
N MET A 84 7.18 0.65 10.89
CA MET A 84 6.48 1.93 10.62
C MET A 84 6.84 2.49 9.25
N VAL A 85 8.13 2.49 8.91
CA VAL A 85 8.62 2.95 7.60
C VAL A 85 8.06 2.07 6.48
N GLY A 86 8.08 0.75 6.61
CA GLY A 86 7.54 -0.17 5.61
C GLY A 86 6.04 0.08 5.33
N ILE A 87 5.23 0.26 6.37
CA ILE A 87 3.80 0.60 6.24
C ILE A 87 3.62 1.99 5.59
N THR A 88 4.47 2.95 5.95
CA THR A 88 4.40 4.31 5.37
C THR A 88 4.73 4.29 3.88
N ILE A 89 5.76 3.57 3.48
CA ILE A 89 6.12 3.38 2.06
C ILE A 89 4.97 2.71 1.30
N GLU A 90 4.36 1.66 1.86
CA GLU A 90 3.21 0.99 1.25
C GLU A 90 2.05 1.96 1.01
N ARG A 91 1.71 2.76 2.02
CA ARG A 91 0.66 3.77 1.91
C ARG A 91 1.00 4.83 0.86
N ALA A 92 2.26 5.30 0.83
CA ALA A 92 2.72 6.29 -0.14
C ALA A 92 2.71 5.77 -1.58
N LEU A 93 2.99 4.48 -1.79
CA LEU A 93 2.88 3.84 -3.10
C LEU A 93 1.43 3.78 -3.59
N ALA A 94 0.45 3.87 -2.68
CA ALA A 94 -1.00 3.87 -2.94
C ALA A 94 -1.41 2.87 -4.03
N TYR A 95 -0.75 1.69 -4.03
CA TYR A 95 -0.89 0.70 -5.08
C TYR A 95 -2.20 -0.08 -4.94
N GLY A 96 -2.99 -0.11 -6.02
CA GLY A 96 -4.19 -0.92 -6.10
C GLY A 96 -5.43 -0.11 -6.48
N LEU A 97 -6.56 -0.80 -6.48
CA LEU A 97 -7.88 -0.22 -6.74
C LEU A 97 -8.69 -0.29 -5.45
N THR A 98 -9.52 0.70 -5.24
CA THR A 98 -10.48 0.74 -4.15
C THR A 98 -11.89 0.96 -4.69
N THR A 99 -12.85 0.26 -4.12
CA THR A 99 -14.28 0.52 -4.35
C THR A 99 -14.71 1.56 -3.35
N VAL A 100 -15.17 2.70 -3.83
CA VAL A 100 -15.70 3.78 -3.01
C VAL A 100 -17.22 3.75 -3.10
N ARG A 101 -17.86 3.72 -1.95
CA ARG A 101 -19.30 3.88 -1.80
C ARG A 101 -19.56 5.17 -1.04
N ILE A 102 -20.26 6.08 -1.66
CA ILE A 102 -20.65 7.37 -1.10
C ILE A 102 -22.16 7.33 -0.92
N THR A 103 -22.63 7.58 0.30
CA THR A 103 -24.05 7.68 0.62
C THR A 103 -24.35 9.11 1.00
N SER A 104 -25.05 9.82 0.12
CA SER A 104 -25.35 11.25 0.26
C SER A 104 -26.86 11.48 0.35
N ARG A 105 -27.27 12.52 1.07
CA ARG A 105 -28.67 12.95 1.17
C ARG A 105 -28.98 14.14 0.27
N HIS A 106 -28.00 14.94 -0.07
CA HIS A 106 -28.24 16.22 -0.72
C HIS A 106 -27.38 16.46 -1.98
N GLY A 107 -26.30 15.73 -2.20
CA GLY A 107 -25.32 15.98 -3.26
C GLY A 107 -24.93 14.75 -4.07
N GLY A 108 -25.68 13.65 -3.98
CA GLY A 108 -25.31 12.38 -4.59
C GLY A 108 -25.23 12.43 -6.13
N VAL A 109 -26.18 13.11 -6.77
CA VAL A 109 -26.19 13.27 -8.24
C VAL A 109 -25.01 14.11 -8.69
N GLU A 110 -24.78 15.25 -8.03
CA GLU A 110 -23.69 16.18 -8.36
C GLU A 110 -22.32 15.52 -8.15
N ILE A 111 -22.16 14.73 -7.09
CA ILE A 111 -20.94 13.92 -6.85
C ILE A 111 -20.76 12.93 -8.00
N ALA A 112 -21.83 12.24 -8.42
CA ALA A 112 -21.76 11.25 -9.48
C ALA A 112 -21.40 11.89 -10.84
N GLU A 113 -21.98 13.04 -11.16
CA GLU A 113 -21.68 13.79 -12.38
C GLU A 113 -20.24 14.28 -12.37
N ALA A 114 -19.77 14.89 -11.27
CA ALA A 114 -18.41 15.37 -11.15
C ALA A 114 -17.36 14.24 -11.28
N LEU A 115 -17.65 13.08 -10.74
CA LEU A 115 -16.79 11.89 -10.89
C LEU A 115 -16.79 11.39 -12.36
N ARG A 116 -17.95 11.39 -13.04
CA ARG A 116 -18.04 11.03 -14.47
C ARG A 116 -17.28 12.00 -15.36
N GLU A 117 -17.34 13.30 -15.09
CA GLU A 117 -16.58 14.31 -15.83
C GLU A 117 -15.07 14.06 -15.74
N ARG A 118 -14.60 13.57 -14.58
CA ARG A 118 -13.20 13.13 -14.37
C ARG A 118 -12.87 11.80 -15.04
N GLY A 119 -13.87 11.11 -15.62
CA GLY A 119 -13.71 9.85 -16.34
C GLY A 119 -13.81 8.60 -15.49
N TYR A 120 -14.25 8.72 -14.24
CA TYR A 120 -14.51 7.55 -13.39
C TYR A 120 -15.80 6.83 -13.82
N GLY A 121 -15.79 5.50 -13.71
CA GLY A 121 -17.00 4.68 -13.86
C GLY A 121 -17.86 4.80 -12.60
N VAL A 122 -19.05 5.33 -12.71
CA VAL A 122 -19.94 5.60 -11.58
C VAL A 122 -21.28 4.90 -11.77
N THR A 123 -21.74 4.25 -10.73
CA THR A 123 -23.09 3.67 -10.63
C THR A 123 -23.85 4.35 -9.51
N GLU A 124 -25.01 4.90 -9.82
CA GLU A 124 -25.93 5.50 -8.87
C GLU A 124 -27.06 4.55 -8.52
N LEU A 125 -27.47 4.54 -7.27
CA LEU A 125 -28.57 3.77 -6.72
C LEU A 125 -29.35 4.65 -5.74
N ALA A 126 -30.65 4.73 -5.90
CA ALA A 126 -31.51 5.33 -4.90
C ALA A 126 -31.71 4.35 -3.74
N GLY A 127 -31.63 4.85 -2.52
CA GLY A 127 -31.84 4.09 -1.29
C GLY A 127 -32.67 4.85 -0.26
N PHE A 128 -33.00 4.15 0.83
CA PHE A 128 -33.68 4.75 1.97
C PHE A 128 -32.86 4.48 3.22
N GLY A 129 -32.42 5.53 3.87
CA GLY A 129 -31.74 5.49 5.16
C GLY A 129 -32.71 5.79 6.31
N ARG A 130 -32.18 5.86 7.53
CA ARG A 130 -32.96 6.17 8.74
C ARG A 130 -33.72 7.50 8.64
N GLU A 131 -33.17 8.47 7.96
CA GLU A 131 -33.67 9.85 7.89
C GLU A 131 -34.28 10.19 6.52
N GLY A 132 -34.63 9.18 5.72
CA GLY A 132 -35.30 9.33 4.45
C GLY A 132 -34.49 8.84 3.25
N ARG A 133 -34.77 9.43 2.09
CA ARG A 133 -34.13 9.07 0.82
C ARG A 133 -32.63 9.44 0.85
N VAL A 134 -31.84 8.54 0.32
CA VAL A 134 -30.40 8.73 0.10
C VAL A 134 -30.03 8.32 -1.29
N GLU A 135 -28.96 8.88 -1.81
CA GLU A 135 -28.34 8.46 -3.06
C GLU A 135 -26.99 7.79 -2.78
N ILE A 136 -26.82 6.60 -3.33
CA ILE A 136 -25.64 5.76 -3.16
C ILE A 136 -24.87 5.80 -4.47
N VAL A 137 -23.69 6.38 -4.42
CA VAL A 137 -22.75 6.49 -5.55
C VAL A 137 -21.65 5.46 -5.34
N ASN A 138 -21.54 4.50 -6.27
CA ASN A 138 -20.48 3.50 -6.25
C ASN A 138 -19.49 3.78 -7.39
N SER A 139 -18.21 3.83 -7.08
CA SER A 139 -17.14 3.97 -8.05
C SER A 139 -15.97 3.07 -7.67
N VAL A 140 -15.21 2.64 -8.68
CA VAL A 140 -13.93 1.97 -8.45
C VAL A 140 -12.84 2.88 -8.97
N VAL A 141 -11.95 3.28 -8.09
CA VAL A 141 -10.90 4.25 -8.36
C VAL A 141 -9.52 3.68 -8.01
N GLN A 142 -8.46 4.27 -8.54
CA GLN A 142 -7.13 3.96 -8.05
C GLN A 142 -6.96 4.56 -6.65
N ARG A 143 -6.33 3.81 -5.75
CA ARG A 143 -6.09 4.27 -4.38
C ARG A 143 -5.31 5.60 -4.33
N ALA A 144 -4.45 5.83 -5.32
CA ALA A 144 -3.72 7.08 -5.48
C ALA A 144 -4.62 8.31 -5.77
N HIS A 145 -5.84 8.10 -6.25
CA HIS A 145 -6.79 9.17 -6.57
C HIS A 145 -7.87 9.34 -5.49
N MET A 146 -7.72 8.67 -4.36
CA MET A 146 -8.72 8.72 -3.29
C MET A 146 -8.90 10.13 -2.74
N ASP A 147 -7.80 10.89 -2.62
CA ASP A 147 -7.84 12.27 -2.14
C ASP A 147 -8.65 13.18 -3.08
N GLU A 148 -8.50 13.00 -4.40
CA GLU A 148 -9.30 13.70 -5.42
C GLU A 148 -10.79 13.39 -5.29
N VAL A 149 -11.13 12.12 -5.05
CA VAL A 149 -12.51 11.69 -4.83
C VAL A 149 -13.09 12.33 -3.55
N MET A 150 -12.32 12.36 -2.47
CA MET A 150 -12.74 12.99 -1.22
C MET A 150 -12.94 14.50 -1.38
N GLU A 151 -12.08 15.17 -2.13
CA GLU A 151 -12.24 16.59 -2.45
C GLU A 151 -13.55 16.90 -3.20
N ILE A 152 -13.95 16.01 -4.12
CA ILE A 152 -15.23 16.13 -4.83
C ILE A 152 -16.39 15.93 -3.85
N VAL A 153 -16.33 14.92 -3.01
CA VAL A 153 -17.37 14.64 -2.01
C VAL A 153 -17.54 15.82 -1.06
N ASP A 154 -16.44 16.31 -0.47
CA ASP A 154 -16.46 17.42 0.48
C ASP A 154 -17.00 18.71 -0.12
N ARG A 155 -16.85 18.90 -1.45
CA ARG A 155 -17.35 20.07 -2.16
C ARG A 155 -18.89 20.07 -2.29
N TYR A 156 -19.50 18.91 -2.54
CA TYR A 156 -20.94 18.80 -2.83
C TYR A 156 -21.77 18.35 -1.63
N ASP A 157 -21.22 17.46 -0.78
CA ASP A 157 -21.87 17.04 0.47
C ASP A 157 -20.82 16.65 1.53
N PRO A 158 -20.34 17.60 2.33
CA PRO A 158 -19.38 17.33 3.42
C PRO A 158 -19.92 16.37 4.49
N THR A 159 -21.23 16.09 4.49
CA THR A 159 -21.88 15.20 5.45
C THR A 159 -22.10 13.79 4.89
N ALA A 160 -21.71 13.54 3.65
CA ALA A 160 -21.86 12.26 3.01
C ALA A 160 -21.09 11.17 3.76
N PHE A 161 -21.70 10.00 3.88
CA PHE A 161 -21.04 8.84 4.46
C PHE A 161 -20.25 8.11 3.37
N VAL A 162 -18.93 8.01 3.54
CA VAL A 162 -18.02 7.40 2.59
C VAL A 162 -17.39 6.15 3.17
N THR A 163 -17.46 5.04 2.42
CA THR A 163 -16.71 3.83 2.72
C THR A 163 -15.83 3.45 1.54
N ALA A 164 -14.63 2.95 1.83
CA ALA A 164 -13.67 2.50 0.83
C ALA A 164 -13.19 1.08 1.15
N GLU A 165 -13.30 0.17 0.18
CA GLU A 165 -12.96 -1.23 0.33
C GLU A 165 -12.02 -1.69 -0.79
N GLU A 166 -11.03 -2.52 -0.48
CA GLU A 166 -10.15 -3.12 -1.50
C GLU A 166 -10.85 -4.33 -2.15
N PRO A 167 -11.18 -4.28 -3.45
CA PRO A 167 -11.81 -5.41 -4.12
C PRO A 167 -10.83 -6.55 -4.32
N LYS A 168 -11.20 -7.76 -3.92
CA LYS A 168 -10.36 -8.96 -4.08
C LYS A 168 -10.30 -9.47 -5.51
N ILE A 169 -11.40 -9.37 -6.24
CA ILE A 169 -11.53 -9.85 -7.63
C ILE A 169 -12.32 -8.83 -8.42
N MET A 170 -11.81 -8.47 -9.61
CA MET A 170 -12.52 -7.62 -10.56
C MET A 170 -12.40 -8.17 -11.97
N ARG A 171 -13.50 -8.09 -12.73
CA ARG A 171 -13.55 -8.49 -14.13
C ARG A 171 -14.37 -7.47 -14.93
N GLY A 172 -13.71 -6.73 -15.82
CA GLY A 172 -14.34 -5.67 -16.59
C GLY A 172 -14.49 -4.36 -15.78
N GLY A 173 -15.02 -3.33 -16.39
CA GLY A 173 -15.24 -2.01 -15.80
C GLY A 173 -14.30 -0.90 -16.30
N SER A 174 -14.64 0.34 -16.01
CA SER A 174 -13.86 1.54 -16.33
C SER A 174 -13.32 2.15 -15.03
N PHE A 175 -11.98 2.15 -14.85
CA PHE A 175 -11.35 2.48 -13.56
C PHE A 175 -10.38 3.67 -13.64
N ALA A 176 -10.20 4.23 -14.81
CA ALA A 176 -9.22 5.27 -15.03
C ALA A 176 -9.85 6.50 -15.69
N PRO A 177 -9.38 7.71 -15.34
CA PRO A 177 -9.69 8.93 -16.05
C PRO A 177 -9.36 8.79 -17.55
N ARG A 178 -10.13 9.48 -18.40
CA ARG A 178 -9.84 9.56 -19.84
C ARG A 178 -8.42 10.08 -20.06
N GLY A 179 -7.58 9.30 -20.76
CA GLY A 179 -6.18 9.68 -21.07
C GLY A 179 -5.12 8.92 -20.31
N TRP A 180 -5.50 7.99 -19.43
CA TRP A 180 -4.51 7.11 -18.78
C TRP A 180 -3.91 6.11 -19.80
N PRO A 181 -2.59 5.91 -19.82
CA PRO A 181 -1.97 4.90 -20.68
C PRO A 181 -2.55 3.52 -20.34
N THR A 182 -3.24 2.94 -21.31
CA THR A 182 -3.65 1.52 -21.25
C THR A 182 -2.42 0.67 -20.97
N ARG A 183 -2.58 -0.37 -20.15
CA ARG A 183 -1.50 -1.29 -19.73
C ARG A 183 -0.49 -1.50 -20.86
N PRO A 184 0.83 -1.34 -20.61
CA PRO A 184 1.85 -1.66 -21.58
C PRO A 184 1.65 -3.09 -22.08
N ASP A 185 1.83 -3.33 -23.36
CA ASP A 185 1.54 -4.63 -24.03
C ASP A 185 2.27 -5.84 -23.41
N TRP A 186 3.40 -5.62 -22.74
CA TRP A 186 4.12 -6.66 -22.01
C TRP A 186 3.33 -7.24 -20.82
N MET A 187 2.40 -6.47 -20.22
CA MET A 187 1.53 -7.01 -19.16
C MET A 187 0.40 -7.91 -19.68
N ARG A 188 0.08 -7.87 -20.97
CA ARG A 188 -0.88 -8.78 -21.61
C ARG A 188 -0.32 -10.20 -21.73
N TRP A 189 0.98 -10.33 -21.85
CA TRP A 189 1.67 -11.63 -21.97
C TRP A 189 1.79 -12.39 -20.65
N ALA A 190 1.88 -11.71 -19.51
CA ALA A 190 1.98 -12.33 -18.19
C ALA A 190 0.65 -12.96 -17.67
N GLY A 191 -0.46 -12.74 -18.36
CA GLY A 191 -1.79 -13.24 -18.01
C GLY A 191 -2.35 -14.36 -18.88
N GLY A 192 -1.56 -14.91 -19.80
CA GLY A 192 -2.02 -15.87 -20.80
C GLY A 192 -1.82 -17.34 -20.40
N ARG A 193 -2.82 -17.94 -19.81
CA ARG A 193 -3.38 -19.24 -20.31
C ARG A 193 -4.77 -19.43 -19.71
N ARG A 194 -5.77 -19.11 -20.49
CA ARG A 194 -7.13 -19.56 -20.20
C ARG A 194 -7.17 -21.09 -20.36
N GLN A 195 -7.40 -21.78 -19.28
CA GLN A 195 -7.99 -23.10 -19.38
C GLN A 195 -9.42 -22.93 -19.89
N ARG A 196 -9.70 -23.43 -21.07
CA ARG A 196 -11.07 -23.72 -21.52
C ARG A 196 -11.51 -24.97 -20.76
N VAL A 197 -12.54 -24.85 -19.98
CA VAL A 197 -13.44 -25.92 -19.61
C VAL A 197 -14.81 -25.48 -20.10
#